data_d3010284b4ccf0f7411d0c09efba4a17
#
_entry.id   d3010284b4ccf0f7411d0c09efba4a17
#
_cell.length_a   1.000
_cell.length_b   1.000
_cell.length_c   1.000
_cell.angle_alpha   90.00
_cell.angle_beta   90.00
_cell.angle_gamma   90.00
#
_symmetry.space_group_name_H-M   'P 1'
#
loop_
_entity.id
_entity.type
_entity.pdbx_description
1 polymer ?
#
loop_
_entity_poly.entity_id
_entity_poly.type
_entity_poly.pdbx_seq_one_letter_code
_entity_poly.pdbx_strand_id
1 'polypeptide(L)'
;ARKVSLDMTRNVGIMAHIDAGKTTTTERILFFTGVERKIGEVHEGQATMDWMEQEQERGITITSAATTCFWREHRVNIIDTPGHVDFTVEVERSLRVLDGAVAVFSAVDGVQPQSETVWRQADKYQVPRIAFFNKMDRIGANFEMCVSDIREKLGSNPVPIQLPIGAEDQFEGIVDLIEMKEIVWGADSDNGQVFEVREVRESMKEAAEEARQYMLESVVETSDELMEKFFGGEEITVEEIRSALRVATIANTVVPVTCGTAFKNKGVQPLLDAIVDYMPSPTDVAMVAGTDPKDPEKEVDRQMSDEAPFAALAFKVMTDPFVGRLTFFRVYAGIVEKGSYVLNSTKGKKERMGRLLQMHANKREEIDVVYCGDIAAAVGLKDTTTGDTLCAEDAPIVLEKMEFPEPVISVAVEPKTKADQEKMGIALSKLAEEDPTFRVRTDEESQEWENCTWKSL
;
A
#
# COMPACT_ATOMS: atom_id res chain seq x y z
N ALA A 1 19.74 -14.92 10.02
CA ALA A 1 18.90 -15.61 9.04
C ALA A 1 17.54 -14.92 8.99
N ARG A 2 16.94 -14.84 7.81
CA ARG A 2 15.59 -14.30 7.56
C ARG A 2 14.56 -15.05 8.43
N LYS A 3 13.64 -14.32 9.06
CA LYS A 3 12.59 -14.91 9.92
C LYS A 3 11.41 -15.46 9.11
N VAL A 4 11.08 -14.84 8.00
CA VAL A 4 9.96 -15.19 7.11
C VAL A 4 10.51 -15.24 5.69
N SER A 5 10.18 -16.28 4.93
CA SER A 5 10.63 -16.44 3.55
C SER A 5 10.05 -15.36 2.63
N LEU A 6 10.68 -15.18 1.47
CA LEU A 6 10.31 -14.11 0.54
C LEU A 6 8.92 -14.31 -0.06
N ASP A 7 8.56 -15.56 -0.36
CA ASP A 7 7.23 -15.97 -0.86
C ASP A 7 6.10 -15.74 0.14
N MET A 8 6.42 -15.73 1.45
CA MET A 8 5.50 -15.40 2.54
C MET A 8 5.52 -13.91 2.94
N THR A 9 6.11 -13.06 2.12
CA THR A 9 6.11 -11.61 2.34
C THR A 9 5.08 -10.94 1.42
N ARG A 10 4.38 -9.92 1.92
CA ARG A 10 3.44 -9.08 1.16
C ARG A 10 3.76 -7.62 1.40
N ASN A 11 3.98 -6.85 0.35
CA ASN A 11 4.17 -5.39 0.40
C ASN A 11 2.93 -4.73 -0.18
N VAL A 12 2.04 -4.25 0.68
CA VAL A 12 0.68 -3.86 0.30
C VAL A 12 0.42 -2.41 0.67
N GLY A 13 -0.12 -1.64 -0.26
CA GLY A 13 -0.63 -0.30 -0.03
C GLY A 13 -2.11 -0.31 0.33
N ILE A 14 -2.52 0.60 1.21
CA ILE A 14 -3.94 0.88 1.44
C ILE A 14 -4.27 2.21 0.75
N MET A 15 -5.09 2.16 -0.27
CA MET A 15 -5.51 3.33 -1.02
C MET A 15 -7.03 3.53 -0.92
N ALA A 16 -7.48 4.78 -0.87
CA ALA A 16 -8.89 5.12 -0.74
C ALA A 16 -9.14 6.57 -1.10
N HIS A 17 -10.39 6.91 -1.44
CA HIS A 17 -10.82 8.30 -1.40
C HIS A 17 -11.02 8.80 0.04
N ILE A 18 -11.15 10.11 0.20
CA ILE A 18 -11.41 10.74 1.51
C ILE A 18 -12.69 10.14 2.12
N ASP A 19 -12.65 9.90 3.41
CA ASP A 19 -13.76 9.31 4.20
C ASP A 19 -14.20 7.89 3.81
N ALA A 20 -13.53 7.17 2.91
CA ALA A 20 -13.84 5.76 2.66
C ALA A 20 -13.57 4.85 3.88
N GLY A 21 -12.81 5.35 4.87
CA GLY A 21 -12.43 4.63 6.07
C GLY A 21 -11.08 3.93 5.97
N LYS A 22 -10.15 4.50 5.20
CA LYS A 22 -8.79 4.01 5.03
C LYS A 22 -8.09 3.81 6.38
N THR A 23 -7.91 4.90 7.14
CA THR A 23 -7.23 4.87 8.45
C THR A 23 -7.93 3.92 9.41
N THR A 24 -9.27 3.91 9.45
CA THR A 24 -10.02 2.95 10.28
C THR A 24 -9.72 1.50 9.88
N THR A 25 -9.66 1.20 8.59
CA THR A 25 -9.33 -0.16 8.10
C THR A 25 -7.92 -0.54 8.49
N THR A 26 -6.95 0.36 8.31
CA THR A 26 -5.55 0.14 8.69
C THR A 26 -5.40 -0.10 10.20
N GLU A 27 -6.05 0.71 11.04
CA GLU A 27 -6.04 0.55 12.50
C GLU A 27 -6.63 -0.82 12.92
N ARG A 28 -7.69 -1.29 12.26
CA ARG A 28 -8.26 -2.63 12.52
C ARG A 28 -7.33 -3.75 12.08
N ILE A 29 -6.63 -3.60 10.98
CA ILE A 29 -5.58 -4.54 10.57
C ILE A 29 -4.50 -4.62 11.65
N LEU A 30 -4.02 -3.49 12.18
CA LEU A 30 -3.01 -3.45 13.24
C LEU A 30 -3.52 -4.09 14.54
N PHE A 31 -4.79 -3.90 14.88
CA PHE A 31 -5.41 -4.52 16.04
C PHE A 31 -5.51 -6.05 15.89
N PHE A 32 -6.07 -6.54 14.78
CA PHE A 32 -6.24 -7.99 14.57
C PHE A 32 -4.92 -8.74 14.42
N THR A 33 -3.89 -8.08 13.93
CA THR A 33 -2.53 -8.65 13.84
C THR A 33 -1.72 -8.53 15.14
N GLY A 34 -2.29 -7.91 16.19
CA GLY A 34 -1.67 -7.78 17.51
C GLY A 34 -0.53 -6.75 17.58
N VAL A 35 -0.34 -5.93 16.55
CA VAL A 35 0.63 -4.81 16.57
C VAL A 35 0.18 -3.74 17.56
N GLU A 36 -1.11 -3.43 17.59
CA GLU A 36 -1.73 -2.56 18.57
C GLU A 36 -2.68 -3.34 19.50
N ARG A 37 -2.65 -3.00 20.79
CA ARG A 37 -3.48 -3.67 21.81
C ARG A 37 -4.84 -3.03 22.00
N LYS A 38 -4.99 -1.78 21.56
CA LYS A 38 -6.22 -1.01 21.66
C LYS A 38 -6.59 -0.54 20.27
N ILE A 39 -7.87 -0.49 20.02
CA ILE A 39 -8.43 0.08 18.80
C ILE A 39 -8.24 1.60 18.87
N GLY A 40 -7.44 2.16 17.96
CA GLY A 40 -7.31 3.61 17.79
C GLY A 40 -8.55 4.17 17.08
N GLU A 41 -9.23 5.13 17.69
CA GLU A 41 -10.35 5.83 17.05
C GLU A 41 -9.84 7.10 16.37
N VAL A 42 -10.08 7.21 15.06
CA VAL A 42 -9.63 8.34 14.22
C VAL A 42 -10.21 9.65 14.73
N HIS A 43 -11.50 9.64 15.13
CA HIS A 43 -12.19 10.84 15.62
C HIS A 43 -11.70 11.34 16.99
N GLU A 44 -10.97 10.51 17.73
CA GLU A 44 -10.36 10.86 19.01
C GLU A 44 -8.88 11.24 18.89
N GLY A 45 -8.34 11.27 17.67
CA GLY A 45 -6.93 11.57 17.41
C GLY A 45 -5.97 10.48 17.95
N GLN A 46 -6.45 9.24 18.11
CA GLN A 46 -5.70 8.12 18.67
C GLN A 46 -5.17 7.15 17.61
N ALA A 47 -5.35 7.47 16.32
CA ALA A 47 -4.88 6.63 15.24
C ALA A 47 -3.35 6.56 15.21
N THR A 48 -2.80 5.35 15.17
CA THR A 48 -1.35 5.10 15.21
C THR A 48 -0.66 5.51 13.90
N MET A 49 -1.36 5.38 12.78
CA MET A 49 -0.81 5.68 11.45
C MET A 49 -0.85 7.19 11.14
N ASP A 50 -1.86 7.92 11.59
CA ASP A 50 -1.95 9.38 11.46
C ASP A 50 -1.29 10.03 12.67
N TRP A 51 0.05 10.10 12.68
CA TRP A 51 0.85 10.52 13.84
C TRP A 51 1.18 12.02 13.84
N MET A 52 1.01 12.73 12.72
CA MET A 52 1.23 14.18 12.63
C MET A 52 0.04 14.93 13.22
N GLU A 53 0.32 16.05 13.93
CA GLU A 53 -0.71 16.89 14.52
C GLU A 53 -1.72 17.39 13.46
N GLN A 54 -1.23 17.74 12.27
CA GLN A 54 -2.08 18.17 11.15
C GLN A 54 -2.96 17.05 10.58
N GLU A 55 -2.49 15.79 10.61
CA GLU A 55 -3.28 14.61 10.22
C GLU A 55 -4.41 14.38 11.22
N GLN A 56 -4.09 14.46 12.51
CA GLN A 56 -5.05 14.28 13.61
C GLN A 56 -6.10 15.41 13.64
N GLU A 57 -5.68 16.66 13.45
CA GLU A 57 -6.59 17.80 13.41
C GLU A 57 -7.54 17.77 12.22
N ARG A 58 -7.08 17.32 11.07
CA ARG A 58 -7.86 17.29 9.82
C ARG A 58 -8.59 15.97 9.58
N GLY A 59 -8.20 14.90 10.28
CA GLY A 59 -8.72 13.54 10.08
C GLY A 59 -8.36 12.93 8.72
N ILE A 60 -7.26 13.37 8.10
CA ILE A 60 -6.77 12.89 6.80
C ILE A 60 -5.30 12.50 6.89
N THR A 61 -4.90 11.44 6.21
CA THR A 61 -3.50 11.06 6.05
C THR A 61 -2.83 12.01 5.06
N ILE A 62 -1.76 12.66 5.49
CA ILE A 62 -0.94 13.56 4.67
C ILE A 62 0.31 12.84 4.18
N THR A 63 0.94 12.07 5.06
CA THR A 63 2.22 11.44 4.82
C THR A 63 2.08 9.93 4.85
N SER A 64 2.63 9.23 3.85
CA SER A 64 2.63 7.76 3.86
C SER A 64 3.39 7.22 5.08
N ALA A 65 2.77 6.32 5.82
CA ALA A 65 3.37 5.62 6.96
C ALA A 65 3.57 4.15 6.60
N ALA A 66 4.70 3.58 7.02
CA ALA A 66 4.99 2.16 6.80
C ALA A 66 4.93 1.42 8.13
N THR A 67 4.29 0.26 8.13
CA THR A 67 4.24 -0.64 9.28
C THR A 67 4.35 -2.08 8.84
N THR A 68 4.85 -2.93 9.74
CA THR A 68 4.97 -4.37 9.51
C THR A 68 4.09 -5.11 10.51
N CYS A 69 3.28 -6.04 10.02
CA CYS A 69 2.47 -6.94 10.84
C CYS A 69 2.61 -8.39 10.34
N PHE A 70 2.02 -9.33 11.08
CA PHE A 70 2.07 -10.74 10.74
C PHE A 70 0.66 -11.32 10.75
N TRP A 71 0.34 -12.12 9.72
CA TRP A 71 -0.92 -12.82 9.59
C TRP A 71 -0.74 -14.18 8.94
N ARG A 72 -1.26 -15.26 9.55
CA ARG A 72 -1.11 -16.63 9.04
C ARG A 72 0.35 -16.95 8.62
N GLU A 73 1.31 -16.65 9.51
CA GLU A 73 2.77 -16.81 9.30
C GLU A 73 3.38 -15.92 8.20
N HIS A 74 2.56 -15.14 7.47
CA HIS A 74 3.04 -14.17 6.49
C HIS A 74 3.44 -12.86 7.16
N ARG A 75 4.49 -12.26 6.61
CA ARG A 75 4.88 -10.90 6.91
C ARG A 75 4.17 -9.95 5.96
N VAL A 76 3.39 -9.03 6.49
CA VAL A 76 2.67 -8.02 5.72
C VAL A 76 3.26 -6.65 6.05
N ASN A 77 3.91 -6.04 5.08
CA ASN A 77 4.35 -4.65 5.15
C ASN A 77 3.24 -3.79 4.54
N ILE A 78 2.68 -2.91 5.35
CA ILE A 78 1.60 -2.01 4.93
C ILE A 78 2.17 -0.62 4.76
N ILE A 79 1.91 -0.01 3.62
CA ILE A 79 2.13 1.42 3.39
C ILE A 79 0.77 2.09 3.30
N ASP A 80 0.46 2.92 4.29
CA ASP A 80 -0.74 3.73 4.29
C ASP A 80 -0.52 4.94 3.38
N THR A 81 -1.29 5.04 2.28
CA THR A 81 -1.11 6.10 1.28
C THR A 81 -2.13 7.22 1.49
N PRO A 82 -1.77 8.49 1.29
CA PRO A 82 -2.74 9.58 1.32
C PRO A 82 -3.87 9.36 0.32
N GLY A 83 -5.09 9.71 0.70
CA GLY A 83 -6.27 9.60 -0.17
C GLY A 83 -6.63 10.90 -0.91
N HIS A 84 -5.94 12.01 -0.63
CA HIS A 84 -6.25 13.32 -1.17
C HIS A 84 -5.46 13.60 -2.47
N VAL A 85 -6.12 14.20 -3.44
CA VAL A 85 -5.50 14.56 -4.75
C VAL A 85 -4.29 15.48 -4.62
N ASP A 86 -4.22 16.28 -3.56
CA ASP A 86 -3.09 17.17 -3.29
C ASP A 86 -1.79 16.41 -2.99
N PHE A 87 -1.89 15.14 -2.61
CA PHE A 87 -0.75 14.29 -2.24
C PHE A 87 -0.41 13.23 -3.30
N THR A 88 -0.72 13.52 -4.58
CA THR A 88 -0.48 12.61 -5.72
C THR A 88 0.94 12.04 -5.76
N VAL A 89 1.93 12.87 -5.43
CA VAL A 89 3.35 12.50 -5.42
C VAL A 89 3.65 11.45 -4.33
N GLU A 90 3.05 11.58 -3.14
CA GLU A 90 3.18 10.58 -2.08
C GLU A 90 2.54 9.25 -2.47
N VAL A 91 1.41 9.30 -3.17
CA VAL A 91 0.74 8.10 -3.71
C VAL A 91 1.64 7.42 -4.75
N GLU A 92 2.19 8.17 -5.72
CA GLU A 92 3.09 7.61 -6.74
C GLU A 92 4.35 6.98 -6.15
N ARG A 93 4.97 7.64 -5.17
CA ARG A 93 6.13 7.09 -4.45
C ARG A 93 5.80 5.75 -3.79
N SER A 94 4.66 5.69 -3.13
CA SER A 94 4.20 4.49 -2.44
C SER A 94 3.88 3.37 -3.42
N LEU A 95 3.11 3.64 -4.47
CA LEU A 95 2.74 2.64 -5.49
C LEU A 95 3.96 2.03 -6.18
N ARG A 96 5.04 2.80 -6.37
CA ARG A 96 6.27 2.32 -7.03
C ARG A 96 6.98 1.21 -6.24
N VAL A 97 6.78 1.17 -4.94
CA VAL A 97 7.46 0.21 -4.04
C VAL A 97 6.53 -0.85 -3.47
N LEU A 98 5.30 -0.93 -3.95
CA LEU A 98 4.32 -1.92 -3.56
C LEU A 98 4.27 -3.08 -4.53
N ASP A 99 3.94 -4.27 -4.03
CA ASP A 99 3.66 -5.44 -4.84
C ASP A 99 2.15 -5.56 -5.13
N GLY A 100 1.31 -5.01 -4.25
CA GLY A 100 -0.14 -4.98 -4.42
C GLY A 100 -0.79 -3.88 -3.60
N ALA A 101 -2.08 -3.64 -3.78
CA ALA A 101 -2.84 -2.64 -3.05
C ALA A 101 -4.25 -3.10 -2.68
N VAL A 102 -4.73 -2.63 -1.53
CA VAL A 102 -6.13 -2.72 -1.14
C VAL A 102 -6.80 -1.38 -1.44
N ALA A 103 -7.78 -1.40 -2.33
CA ALA A 103 -8.59 -0.24 -2.66
C ALA A 103 -9.85 -0.24 -1.77
N VAL A 104 -9.91 0.67 -0.82
CA VAL A 104 -11.05 0.82 0.09
C VAL A 104 -12.05 1.79 -0.50
N PHE A 105 -13.27 1.34 -0.70
CA PHE A 105 -14.40 2.14 -1.16
C PHE A 105 -15.46 2.24 -0.07
N SER A 106 -16.16 3.35 -0.01
CA SER A 106 -17.40 3.46 0.79
C SER A 106 -18.54 2.78 0.05
N ALA A 107 -19.21 1.83 0.68
CA ALA A 107 -20.38 1.16 0.11
C ALA A 107 -21.57 2.09 -0.14
N VAL A 108 -21.54 3.29 0.45
CA VAL A 108 -22.55 4.34 0.24
C VAL A 108 -22.21 5.21 -0.96
N ASP A 109 -20.94 5.56 -1.10
CA ASP A 109 -20.50 6.56 -2.08
C ASP A 109 -20.02 5.93 -3.41
N GLY A 110 -19.66 4.65 -3.40
CA GLY A 110 -19.12 3.96 -4.56
C GLY A 110 -17.76 4.52 -5.02
N VAL A 111 -17.55 4.54 -6.35
CA VAL A 111 -16.36 5.11 -6.96
C VAL A 111 -16.51 6.62 -7.08
N GLN A 112 -15.60 7.34 -6.44
CA GLN A 112 -15.50 8.80 -6.42
C GLN A 112 -14.36 9.28 -7.38
N PRO A 113 -14.33 10.54 -7.85
CA PRO A 113 -13.27 11.04 -8.73
C PRO A 113 -11.86 10.86 -8.19
N GLN A 114 -11.69 10.95 -6.87
CA GLN A 114 -10.41 10.67 -6.20
C GLN A 114 -10.02 9.20 -6.31
N SER A 115 -10.99 8.28 -6.20
CA SER A 115 -10.76 6.85 -6.41
C SER A 115 -10.25 6.57 -7.82
N GLU A 116 -10.84 7.23 -8.86
CA GLU A 116 -10.39 7.10 -10.24
C GLU A 116 -8.93 7.54 -10.41
N THR A 117 -8.56 8.66 -9.79
CA THR A 117 -7.19 9.20 -9.89
C THR A 117 -6.17 8.21 -9.34
N VAL A 118 -6.39 7.71 -8.12
CA VAL A 118 -5.49 6.75 -7.48
C VAL A 118 -5.49 5.41 -8.23
N TRP A 119 -6.63 5.00 -8.75
CA TRP A 119 -6.75 3.79 -9.55
C TRP A 119 -5.93 3.84 -10.84
N ARG A 120 -6.01 4.95 -11.59
CA ARG A 120 -5.21 5.16 -12.80
C ARG A 120 -3.70 5.18 -12.51
N GLN A 121 -3.30 5.71 -11.35
CA GLN A 121 -1.90 5.63 -10.93
C GLN A 121 -1.47 4.18 -10.67
N ALA A 122 -2.31 3.38 -10.01
CA ALA A 122 -2.05 1.96 -9.82
C ALA A 122 -2.00 1.20 -11.16
N ASP A 123 -2.82 1.57 -12.16
CA ASP A 123 -2.75 1.02 -13.51
C ASP A 123 -1.42 1.36 -14.21
N LYS A 124 -0.95 2.60 -14.07
CA LYS A 124 0.35 3.04 -14.61
C LYS A 124 1.51 2.14 -14.13
N TYR A 125 1.47 1.76 -12.87
CA TYR A 125 2.51 0.90 -12.25
C TYR A 125 2.15 -0.59 -12.25
N GLN A 126 1.06 -0.99 -12.91
CA GLN A 126 0.59 -2.37 -13.00
C GLN A 126 0.44 -3.05 -11.63
N VAL A 127 0.02 -2.29 -10.60
CA VAL A 127 -0.11 -2.80 -9.23
C VAL A 127 -1.39 -3.64 -9.11
N PRO A 128 -1.32 -4.95 -8.78
CA PRO A 128 -2.47 -5.79 -8.50
C PRO A 128 -3.30 -5.27 -7.32
N ARG A 129 -4.62 -5.46 -7.37
CA ARG A 129 -5.54 -4.86 -6.39
C ARG A 129 -6.59 -5.83 -5.90
N ILE A 130 -6.99 -5.64 -4.62
CA ILE A 130 -8.22 -6.14 -4.02
C ILE A 130 -9.10 -4.94 -3.70
N ALA A 131 -10.39 -4.99 -3.99
CA ALA A 131 -11.36 -4.00 -3.56
C ALA A 131 -11.97 -4.41 -2.22
N PHE A 132 -12.08 -3.46 -1.29
CA PHE A 132 -12.77 -3.64 -0.02
C PHE A 132 -13.91 -2.62 0.10
N PHE A 133 -15.15 -3.09 0.03
CA PHE A 133 -16.33 -2.25 0.23
C PHE A 133 -16.61 -2.11 1.71
N ASN A 134 -16.17 -0.99 2.26
CA ASN A 134 -16.31 -0.61 3.66
C ASN A 134 -17.62 0.10 3.94
N LYS A 135 -17.99 0.23 5.20
CA LYS A 135 -19.21 0.92 5.66
C LYS A 135 -20.51 0.25 5.23
N MET A 136 -20.51 -1.08 5.12
CA MET A 136 -21.72 -1.86 4.82
C MET A 136 -22.84 -1.66 5.85
N ASP A 137 -22.52 -1.12 7.02
CA ASP A 137 -23.44 -0.78 8.12
C ASP A 137 -24.10 0.59 8.02
N ARG A 138 -23.76 1.39 7.02
CA ARG A 138 -24.30 2.75 6.85
C ARG A 138 -25.55 2.76 5.99
N ILE A 139 -26.46 3.68 6.31
CA ILE A 139 -27.68 3.90 5.51
C ILE A 139 -27.30 4.27 4.08
N GLY A 140 -27.88 3.58 3.10
CA GLY A 140 -27.58 3.73 1.69
C GLY A 140 -26.46 2.83 1.17
N ALA A 141 -25.90 1.95 2.00
CA ALA A 141 -24.88 1.00 1.56
C ALA A 141 -25.44 0.04 0.49
N ASN A 142 -24.75 -0.03 -0.66
CA ASN A 142 -25.19 -0.83 -1.80
C ASN A 142 -23.97 -1.53 -2.45
N PHE A 143 -23.85 -2.83 -2.21
CA PHE A 143 -22.77 -3.66 -2.71
C PHE A 143 -22.76 -3.76 -4.24
N GLU A 144 -23.91 -4.02 -4.85
CA GLU A 144 -24.05 -4.19 -6.31
C GLU A 144 -23.71 -2.90 -7.07
N MET A 145 -24.12 -1.75 -6.56
CA MET A 145 -23.76 -0.45 -7.10
C MET A 145 -22.23 -0.29 -7.14
N CYS A 146 -21.54 -0.66 -6.06
CA CYS A 146 -20.08 -0.54 -6.01
C CYS A 146 -19.38 -1.47 -6.99
N VAL A 147 -19.88 -2.70 -7.17
CA VAL A 147 -19.37 -3.64 -8.19
C VAL A 147 -19.56 -3.06 -9.59
N SER A 148 -20.75 -2.52 -9.91
CA SER A 148 -21.05 -1.88 -11.20
C SER A 148 -20.15 -0.66 -11.43
N ASP A 149 -19.95 0.17 -10.41
CA ASP A 149 -19.10 1.35 -10.47
C ASP A 149 -17.63 1.03 -10.84
N ILE A 150 -17.05 -0.03 -10.26
CA ILE A 150 -15.69 -0.48 -10.63
C ILE A 150 -15.65 -0.88 -12.11
N ARG A 151 -16.66 -1.59 -12.59
CA ARG A 151 -16.74 -2.03 -13.98
C ARG A 151 -16.92 -0.86 -14.93
N GLU A 152 -17.86 0.03 -14.66
CA GLU A 152 -18.25 1.10 -15.56
C GLU A 152 -17.31 2.31 -15.51
N LYS A 153 -16.90 2.73 -14.32
CA LYS A 153 -16.10 3.94 -14.12
C LYS A 153 -14.59 3.68 -14.17
N LEU A 154 -14.14 2.49 -13.68
CA LEU A 154 -12.71 2.15 -13.65
C LEU A 154 -12.29 1.19 -14.77
N GLY A 155 -13.23 0.63 -15.54
CA GLY A 155 -12.93 -0.26 -16.67
C GLY A 155 -12.25 -1.57 -16.27
N SER A 156 -12.39 -1.99 -15.00
CA SER A 156 -11.76 -3.19 -14.45
C SER A 156 -12.79 -4.31 -14.31
N ASN A 157 -12.34 -5.54 -14.09
CA ASN A 157 -13.19 -6.71 -13.87
C ASN A 157 -13.31 -7.03 -12.38
N PRO A 158 -14.31 -6.48 -11.66
CA PRO A 158 -14.54 -6.79 -10.26
C PRO A 158 -15.18 -8.17 -10.13
N VAL A 159 -14.55 -9.04 -9.37
CA VAL A 159 -15.01 -10.39 -9.10
C VAL A 159 -15.31 -10.54 -7.60
N PRO A 160 -16.59 -10.53 -7.20
CA PRO A 160 -16.96 -10.81 -5.83
C PRO A 160 -16.44 -12.18 -5.37
N ILE A 161 -15.67 -12.20 -4.29
CA ILE A 161 -15.28 -13.42 -3.58
C ILE A 161 -16.08 -13.57 -2.28
N GLN A 162 -16.87 -12.55 -1.96
CA GLN A 162 -17.74 -12.49 -0.80
C GLN A 162 -19.06 -11.80 -1.18
N LEU A 163 -20.15 -12.20 -0.53
CA LEU A 163 -21.41 -11.46 -0.57
C LEU A 163 -21.76 -10.94 0.84
N PRO A 164 -22.33 -9.74 0.99
CA PRO A 164 -22.78 -9.27 2.29
C PRO A 164 -24.05 -10.00 2.74
N ILE A 165 -24.15 -10.28 4.04
CA ILE A 165 -25.36 -10.77 4.69
C ILE A 165 -26.05 -9.59 5.35
N GLY A 166 -27.12 -9.12 4.71
CA GLY A 166 -27.78 -7.88 5.08
C GLY A 166 -27.02 -6.63 4.66
N ALA A 167 -27.60 -5.50 4.92
CA ALA A 167 -27.01 -4.17 4.67
C ALA A 167 -27.48 -3.20 5.76
N GLU A 168 -26.79 -2.06 5.89
CA GLU A 168 -27.12 -1.02 6.86
C GLU A 168 -27.07 -1.56 8.31
N ASP A 169 -28.09 -1.29 9.13
CA ASP A 169 -28.17 -1.76 10.50
C ASP A 169 -28.33 -3.29 10.62
N GLN A 170 -28.75 -3.93 9.52
CA GLN A 170 -28.91 -5.39 9.42
C GLN A 170 -27.68 -6.11 8.88
N PHE A 171 -26.56 -5.43 8.67
CA PHE A 171 -25.32 -6.08 8.23
C PHE A 171 -24.77 -7.00 9.33
N GLU A 172 -24.91 -8.31 9.14
CA GLU A 172 -24.51 -9.34 10.10
C GLU A 172 -23.12 -9.91 9.82
N GLY A 173 -22.79 -10.09 8.54
CA GLY A 173 -21.58 -10.80 8.13
C GLY A 173 -21.44 -10.91 6.63
N ILE A 174 -20.76 -11.96 6.20
CA ILE A 174 -20.47 -12.23 4.79
C ILE A 174 -20.70 -13.70 4.46
N VAL A 175 -20.99 -13.99 3.19
CA VAL A 175 -20.86 -15.33 2.59
C VAL A 175 -19.51 -15.37 1.87
N ASP A 176 -18.64 -16.29 2.25
CA ASP A 176 -17.43 -16.64 1.51
C ASP A 176 -17.81 -17.55 0.33
N LEU A 177 -17.60 -17.06 -0.89
CA LEU A 177 -17.97 -17.77 -2.12
C LEU A 177 -16.98 -18.88 -2.49
N ILE A 178 -15.81 -18.90 -1.90
CA ILE A 178 -14.77 -19.90 -2.15
C ILE A 178 -15.04 -21.15 -1.31
N GLU A 179 -15.27 -20.96 -0.01
CA GLU A 179 -15.58 -22.04 0.92
C GLU A 179 -17.09 -22.40 0.95
N MET A 180 -17.95 -21.52 0.40
CA MET A 180 -19.42 -21.60 0.51
C MET A 180 -19.88 -21.69 1.96
N LYS A 181 -19.40 -20.76 2.78
CA LYS A 181 -19.70 -20.63 4.22
C LYS A 181 -20.11 -19.21 4.57
N GLU A 182 -20.96 -19.07 5.59
CA GLU A 182 -21.21 -17.79 6.21
C GLU A 182 -20.20 -17.52 7.32
N ILE A 183 -19.71 -16.27 7.38
CA ILE A 183 -18.92 -15.74 8.49
C ILE A 183 -19.73 -14.62 9.12
N VAL A 184 -20.16 -14.82 10.38
CA VAL A 184 -21.10 -13.93 11.06
C VAL A 184 -20.53 -13.46 12.39
N TRP A 185 -20.64 -12.16 12.65
CA TRP A 185 -20.21 -11.51 13.90
C TRP A 185 -21.46 -11.24 14.76
N GLY A 186 -21.58 -11.96 15.89
CA GLY A 186 -22.65 -11.77 16.87
C GLY A 186 -22.47 -10.51 17.74
N ALA A 187 -23.45 -10.25 18.61
CA ALA A 187 -23.39 -9.14 19.56
C ALA A 187 -22.21 -9.24 20.55
N ASP A 188 -21.80 -10.47 20.89
CA ASP A 188 -20.71 -10.77 21.83
C ASP A 188 -19.39 -11.09 21.11
N SER A 189 -19.13 -10.43 19.98
CA SER A 189 -17.97 -10.73 19.10
C SER A 189 -16.61 -10.28 19.65
N ASP A 190 -16.51 -9.82 20.89
CA ASP A 190 -15.27 -9.31 21.50
C ASP A 190 -14.48 -8.38 20.56
N ASN A 191 -15.05 -7.25 20.25
CA ASN A 191 -14.51 -6.30 19.27
C ASN A 191 -14.20 -6.94 17.89
N GLY A 192 -15.03 -7.90 17.46
CA GLY A 192 -14.90 -8.58 16.17
C GLY A 192 -13.85 -9.70 16.14
N GLN A 193 -13.20 -10.02 17.26
CA GLN A 193 -12.23 -11.12 17.33
C GLN A 193 -12.88 -12.49 17.20
N VAL A 194 -14.11 -12.63 17.68
CA VAL A 194 -14.88 -13.86 17.66
C VAL A 194 -15.97 -13.78 16.59
N PHE A 195 -16.01 -14.75 15.71
CA PHE A 195 -17.04 -14.90 14.68
C PHE A 195 -17.44 -16.38 14.55
N GLU A 196 -18.60 -16.62 14.02
CA GLU A 196 -19.12 -17.95 13.70
C GLU A 196 -18.94 -18.25 12.22
N VAL A 197 -18.46 -19.47 11.90
CA VAL A 197 -18.46 -20.03 10.54
C VAL A 197 -19.54 -21.10 10.46
N ARG A 198 -20.47 -20.96 9.53
CA ARG A 198 -21.60 -21.89 9.37
C ARG A 198 -21.98 -22.09 7.92
N GLU A 199 -22.86 -23.06 7.66
CA GLU A 199 -23.43 -23.30 6.31
C GLU A 199 -24.21 -22.06 5.83
N VAL A 200 -24.17 -21.84 4.50
CA VAL A 200 -24.92 -20.76 3.86
C VAL A 200 -26.43 -20.96 4.13
N ARG A 201 -27.08 -19.92 4.69
CA ARG A 201 -28.51 -19.92 4.96
C ARG A 201 -29.32 -20.08 3.66
N GLU A 202 -30.48 -20.74 3.75
CA GLU A 202 -31.30 -21.07 2.58
C GLU A 202 -31.63 -19.83 1.72
N SER A 203 -31.88 -18.69 2.36
CA SER A 203 -32.20 -17.43 1.67
C SER A 203 -31.06 -16.83 0.85
N MET A 204 -29.84 -17.28 1.05
CA MET A 204 -28.63 -16.77 0.36
C MET A 204 -28.04 -17.79 -0.62
N LYS A 205 -28.51 -19.05 -0.60
CA LYS A 205 -27.90 -20.12 -1.41
C LYS A 205 -27.92 -19.82 -2.91
N GLU A 206 -29.08 -19.47 -3.46
CA GLU A 206 -29.24 -19.17 -4.89
C GLU A 206 -28.31 -18.03 -5.32
N ALA A 207 -28.31 -16.91 -4.57
CA ALA A 207 -27.43 -15.78 -4.86
C ALA A 207 -25.94 -16.14 -4.70
N ALA A 208 -25.58 -16.95 -3.71
CA ALA A 208 -24.21 -17.39 -3.51
C ALA A 208 -23.74 -18.36 -4.62
N GLU A 209 -24.59 -19.27 -5.06
CA GLU A 209 -24.29 -20.16 -6.18
C GLU A 209 -24.13 -19.40 -7.49
N GLU A 210 -24.98 -18.43 -7.79
CA GLU A 210 -24.89 -17.58 -8.97
C GLU A 210 -23.59 -16.74 -8.95
N ALA A 211 -23.31 -16.11 -7.83
CA ALA A 211 -22.08 -15.33 -7.67
C ALA A 211 -20.81 -16.18 -7.72
N ARG A 212 -20.84 -17.39 -7.15
CA ARG A 212 -19.74 -18.37 -7.28
C ARG A 212 -19.53 -18.78 -8.72
N GLN A 213 -20.59 -19.07 -9.47
CA GLN A 213 -20.53 -19.42 -10.86
C GLN A 213 -19.85 -18.31 -11.69
N TYR A 214 -20.28 -17.05 -11.47
CA TYR A 214 -19.65 -15.89 -12.10
C TYR A 214 -18.15 -15.77 -11.75
N MET A 215 -17.79 -15.98 -10.48
CA MET A 215 -16.40 -15.98 -10.02
C MET A 215 -15.58 -17.06 -10.76
N LEU A 216 -16.10 -18.30 -10.84
CA LEU A 216 -15.44 -19.40 -11.54
C LEU A 216 -15.24 -19.06 -13.03
N GLU A 217 -16.28 -18.60 -13.71
CA GLU A 217 -16.19 -18.18 -15.13
C GLU A 217 -15.12 -17.12 -15.36
N SER A 218 -14.94 -16.21 -14.39
CA SER A 218 -13.95 -15.13 -14.48
C SER A 218 -12.50 -15.59 -14.31
N VAL A 219 -12.26 -16.77 -13.71
CA VAL A 219 -10.89 -17.20 -13.37
C VAL A 219 -10.46 -18.51 -14.07
N VAL A 220 -11.38 -19.30 -14.60
CA VAL A 220 -11.02 -20.56 -15.27
C VAL A 220 -10.16 -20.37 -16.52
N GLU A 221 -10.27 -19.19 -17.16
CA GLU A 221 -9.46 -18.83 -18.33
C GLU A 221 -7.95 -18.72 -18.02
N THR A 222 -7.57 -18.72 -16.73
CA THR A 222 -6.16 -18.68 -16.33
C THR A 222 -5.40 -19.98 -16.57
N SER A 223 -6.12 -21.11 -16.80
CA SER A 223 -5.53 -22.44 -17.00
C SER A 223 -6.41 -23.28 -17.91
N ASP A 224 -5.80 -23.87 -18.93
CA ASP A 224 -6.49 -24.81 -19.84
C ASP A 224 -7.10 -26.00 -19.08
N GLU A 225 -6.40 -26.51 -18.07
CA GLU A 225 -6.87 -27.62 -17.22
C GLU A 225 -8.13 -27.23 -16.43
N LEU A 226 -8.17 -26.02 -15.85
CA LEU A 226 -9.35 -25.54 -15.13
C LEU A 226 -10.53 -25.30 -16.08
N MET A 227 -10.24 -24.83 -17.28
CA MET A 227 -11.25 -24.63 -18.32
C MET A 227 -11.87 -25.96 -18.74
N GLU A 228 -11.07 -27.01 -18.96
CA GLU A 228 -11.55 -28.36 -19.28
C GLU A 228 -12.43 -28.91 -18.14
N LYS A 229 -12.00 -28.82 -16.88
CA LYS A 229 -12.78 -29.23 -15.71
C LYS A 229 -14.12 -28.51 -15.63
N PHE A 230 -14.10 -27.18 -15.77
CA PHE A 230 -15.29 -26.34 -15.67
C PHE A 230 -16.34 -26.70 -16.72
N PHE A 231 -15.94 -26.79 -18.00
CA PHE A 231 -16.85 -27.20 -19.09
C PHE A 231 -17.21 -28.68 -19.06
N GLY A 232 -16.36 -29.53 -18.48
CA GLY A 232 -16.62 -30.94 -18.24
C GLY A 232 -17.61 -31.20 -17.10
N GLY A 233 -17.93 -30.16 -16.30
CA GLY A 233 -18.79 -30.28 -15.13
C GLY A 233 -18.11 -31.03 -13.96
N GLU A 234 -16.78 -31.04 -13.94
CA GLU A 234 -16.00 -31.61 -12.85
C GLU A 234 -15.91 -30.62 -11.69
N GLU A 235 -15.76 -31.15 -10.47
CA GLU A 235 -15.60 -30.29 -9.28
C GLU A 235 -14.23 -29.61 -9.30
N ILE A 236 -14.23 -28.28 -9.14
CA ILE A 236 -13.03 -27.48 -8.94
C ILE A 236 -12.82 -27.31 -7.44
N THR A 237 -11.68 -27.73 -6.93
CA THR A 237 -11.35 -27.66 -5.50
C THR A 237 -11.10 -26.22 -5.03
N VAL A 238 -11.23 -26.00 -3.73
CA VAL A 238 -10.97 -24.69 -3.09
C VAL A 238 -9.54 -24.21 -3.37
N GLU A 239 -8.57 -25.12 -3.35
CA GLU A 239 -7.16 -24.81 -3.62
C GLU A 239 -6.94 -24.38 -5.08
N GLU A 240 -7.61 -25.04 -6.03
CA GLU A 240 -7.57 -24.65 -7.45
C GLU A 240 -8.18 -23.26 -7.67
N ILE A 241 -9.33 -22.98 -7.02
CA ILE A 241 -9.97 -21.67 -7.07
C ILE A 241 -9.05 -20.57 -6.51
N ARG A 242 -8.45 -20.81 -5.35
CA ARG A 242 -7.50 -19.84 -4.73
C ARG A 242 -6.30 -19.60 -5.63
N SER A 243 -5.73 -20.66 -6.22
CA SER A 243 -4.61 -20.53 -7.14
C SER A 243 -4.99 -19.72 -8.39
N ALA A 244 -6.13 -20.00 -9.01
CA ALA A 244 -6.63 -19.29 -10.18
C ALA A 244 -6.91 -17.81 -9.88
N LEU A 245 -7.58 -17.51 -8.77
CA LEU A 245 -7.81 -16.14 -8.30
C LEU A 245 -6.50 -15.38 -8.09
N ARG A 246 -5.50 -16.02 -7.47
CA ARG A 246 -4.18 -15.42 -7.28
C ARG A 246 -3.52 -15.10 -8.61
N VAL A 247 -3.48 -16.02 -9.55
CA VAL A 247 -2.89 -15.81 -10.89
C VAL A 247 -3.61 -14.67 -11.61
N ALA A 248 -4.95 -14.68 -11.64
CA ALA A 248 -5.75 -13.66 -12.29
C ALA A 248 -5.58 -12.27 -11.63
N THR A 249 -5.45 -12.22 -10.30
CA THR A 249 -5.22 -10.99 -9.55
C THR A 249 -3.84 -10.40 -9.86
N ILE A 250 -2.79 -11.22 -9.84
CA ILE A 250 -1.41 -10.80 -10.15
C ILE A 250 -1.30 -10.32 -11.60
N ALA A 251 -2.00 -10.96 -12.51
CA ALA A 251 -2.08 -10.56 -13.92
C ALA A 251 -2.95 -9.31 -14.17
N ASN A 252 -3.59 -8.75 -13.14
CA ASN A 252 -4.56 -7.64 -13.24
C ASN A 252 -5.76 -7.93 -14.16
N THR A 253 -6.10 -9.19 -14.39
CA THR A 253 -7.27 -9.59 -15.20
C THR A 253 -8.56 -9.56 -14.40
N VAL A 254 -8.48 -9.74 -13.08
CA VAL A 254 -9.58 -9.60 -12.14
C VAL A 254 -9.20 -8.75 -10.93
N VAL A 255 -10.21 -8.16 -10.30
CA VAL A 255 -10.09 -7.48 -9.02
C VAL A 255 -10.98 -8.22 -8.02
N PRO A 256 -10.43 -9.03 -7.10
CA PRO A 256 -11.23 -9.67 -6.06
C PRO A 256 -11.94 -8.61 -5.21
N VAL A 257 -13.23 -8.81 -4.95
CA VAL A 257 -14.05 -7.90 -4.17
C VAL A 257 -14.40 -8.54 -2.83
N THR A 258 -14.09 -7.82 -1.77
CA THR A 258 -14.43 -8.14 -0.38
C THR A 258 -15.30 -7.04 0.22
N CYS A 259 -16.00 -7.31 1.32
CA CYS A 259 -16.84 -6.31 1.96
C CYS A 259 -16.84 -6.41 3.49
N GLY A 260 -17.23 -5.31 4.14
CA GLY A 260 -17.27 -5.26 5.59
C GLY A 260 -17.62 -3.89 6.16
N THR A 261 -17.43 -3.75 7.45
CA THR A 261 -17.49 -2.48 8.18
C THR A 261 -16.35 -2.43 9.19
N ALA A 262 -15.27 -1.73 8.83
CA ALA A 262 -14.09 -1.60 9.68
C ALA A 262 -14.45 -0.95 11.03
N PHE A 263 -15.33 0.04 11.06
CA PHE A 263 -15.76 0.70 12.29
C PHE A 263 -16.42 -0.27 13.28
N LYS A 264 -17.19 -1.24 12.79
CA LYS A 264 -17.83 -2.29 13.62
C LYS A 264 -17.01 -3.58 13.69
N ASN A 265 -15.76 -3.56 13.23
CA ASN A 265 -14.81 -4.68 13.32
C ASN A 265 -15.28 -5.96 12.59
N LYS A 266 -16.03 -5.83 11.49
CA LYS A 266 -16.55 -6.96 10.70
C LYS A 266 -15.93 -6.96 9.30
N GLY A 267 -15.46 -8.14 8.83
CA GLY A 267 -14.93 -8.34 7.49
C GLY A 267 -13.43 -8.05 7.32
N VAL A 268 -12.72 -7.59 8.36
CA VAL A 268 -11.29 -7.23 8.25
C VAL A 268 -10.39 -8.47 8.29
N GLN A 269 -10.71 -9.50 9.08
CA GLN A 269 -9.95 -10.75 9.06
C GLN A 269 -10.05 -11.46 7.70
N PRO A 270 -11.22 -11.62 7.07
CA PRO A 270 -11.32 -12.11 5.70
C PRO A 270 -10.58 -11.26 4.66
N LEU A 271 -10.49 -9.94 4.86
CA LEU A 271 -9.66 -9.08 4.02
C LEU A 271 -8.16 -9.41 4.20
N LEU A 272 -7.69 -9.64 5.44
CA LEU A 272 -6.33 -10.07 5.72
C LEU A 272 -6.02 -11.43 5.08
N ASP A 273 -6.97 -12.36 5.12
CA ASP A 273 -6.86 -13.64 4.44
C ASP A 273 -6.73 -13.45 2.92
N ALA A 274 -7.56 -12.60 2.32
CA ALA A 274 -7.49 -12.27 0.90
C ALA A 274 -6.14 -11.62 0.51
N ILE A 275 -5.57 -10.76 1.35
CA ILE A 275 -4.24 -10.17 1.13
C ILE A 275 -3.17 -11.27 1.07
N VAL A 276 -3.19 -12.21 2.01
CA VAL A 276 -2.24 -13.31 2.06
C VAL A 276 -2.40 -14.25 0.88
N ASP A 277 -3.64 -14.60 0.53
CA ASP A 277 -3.93 -15.61 -0.48
C ASP A 277 -3.79 -15.08 -1.91
N TYR A 278 -4.16 -13.83 -2.20
CA TYR A 278 -4.26 -13.32 -3.59
C TYR A 278 -3.26 -12.23 -3.96
N MET A 279 -2.68 -11.50 -2.99
CA MET A 279 -1.67 -10.49 -3.31
C MET A 279 -0.33 -11.13 -3.66
N PRO A 280 0.43 -10.51 -4.60
CA PRO A 280 1.76 -11.01 -4.94
C PRO A 280 2.72 -10.93 -3.75
N SER A 281 3.64 -11.86 -3.75
CA SER A 281 4.89 -11.79 -2.99
C SER A 281 5.98 -11.13 -3.85
N PRO A 282 7.09 -10.69 -3.28
CA PRO A 282 8.21 -10.20 -4.09
C PRO A 282 8.73 -11.22 -5.11
N THR A 283 8.57 -12.54 -4.86
CA THR A 283 8.99 -13.60 -5.81
C THR A 283 8.11 -13.72 -7.05
N ASP A 284 6.89 -13.19 -7.01
CA ASP A 284 6.02 -13.15 -8.20
C ASP A 284 6.48 -12.09 -9.21
N VAL A 285 7.34 -11.16 -8.79
CA VAL A 285 8.03 -10.22 -9.66
C VAL A 285 9.35 -10.85 -10.10
N ALA A 286 9.43 -11.30 -11.33
CA ALA A 286 10.50 -12.16 -11.80
C ALA A 286 11.91 -11.53 -11.72
N MET A 287 12.05 -10.29 -12.16
CA MET A 287 13.33 -9.52 -12.13
C MET A 287 13.05 -8.04 -11.99
N VAL A 288 14.01 -7.34 -11.42
CA VAL A 288 13.98 -5.88 -11.36
C VAL A 288 14.87 -5.32 -12.45
N ALA A 289 14.26 -4.62 -13.38
CA ALA A 289 14.95 -3.96 -14.46
C ALA A 289 15.56 -2.62 -14.02
N GLY A 290 16.72 -2.31 -14.56
CA GLY A 290 17.40 -1.03 -14.39
C GLY A 290 18.39 -0.80 -15.53
N THR A 291 19.22 0.23 -15.41
CA THR A 291 20.24 0.57 -16.40
C THR A 291 21.62 0.66 -15.76
N ASP A 292 22.64 0.51 -16.59
CA ASP A 292 24.03 0.74 -16.17
C ASP A 292 24.24 2.25 -15.93
N PRO A 293 24.76 2.69 -14.76
CA PRO A 293 25.00 4.11 -14.50
C PRO A 293 25.93 4.81 -15.50
N LYS A 294 26.79 4.05 -16.19
CA LYS A 294 27.76 4.56 -17.18
C LYS A 294 27.21 4.53 -18.61
N ASP A 295 26.24 3.69 -18.86
CA ASP A 295 25.62 3.50 -20.17
C ASP A 295 24.10 3.32 -20.00
N PRO A 296 23.33 4.41 -20.02
CA PRO A 296 21.87 4.37 -19.80
C PRO A 296 21.09 3.55 -20.85
N GLU A 297 21.67 3.26 -22.01
CA GLU A 297 21.07 2.41 -23.03
C GLU A 297 21.23 0.91 -22.73
N LYS A 298 22.12 0.58 -21.78
CA LYS A 298 22.37 -0.80 -21.40
C LYS A 298 21.45 -1.20 -20.24
N GLU A 299 20.53 -2.08 -20.55
CA GLU A 299 19.67 -2.71 -19.53
C GLU A 299 20.45 -3.67 -18.65
N VAL A 300 20.12 -3.67 -17.36
CA VAL A 300 20.70 -4.53 -16.32
C VAL A 300 19.56 -5.04 -15.46
N ASP A 301 19.43 -6.36 -15.37
CA ASP A 301 18.42 -7.01 -14.55
C ASP A 301 19.02 -7.52 -13.23
N ARG A 302 18.17 -7.60 -12.19
CA ARG A 302 18.49 -8.20 -10.89
C ARG A 302 17.44 -9.22 -10.53
N GLN A 303 17.90 -10.39 -10.13
CA GLN A 303 17.01 -11.40 -9.55
C GLN A 303 16.59 -10.98 -8.13
N MET A 304 15.33 -11.16 -7.79
CA MET A 304 14.83 -10.89 -6.45
C MET A 304 15.20 -12.06 -5.53
N SER A 305 16.43 -12.02 -5.00
CA SER A 305 16.93 -13.00 -4.04
C SER A 305 17.92 -12.36 -3.07
N ASP A 306 18.13 -13.00 -1.91
CA ASP A 306 19.08 -12.53 -0.89
C ASP A 306 20.54 -12.69 -1.36
N GLU A 307 20.83 -13.60 -2.30
CA GLU A 307 22.16 -13.90 -2.84
C GLU A 307 22.58 -12.98 -3.98
N ALA A 308 21.64 -12.25 -4.57
CA ALA A 308 21.95 -11.32 -5.65
C ALA A 308 22.74 -10.10 -5.14
N PRO A 309 23.47 -9.36 -6.00
CA PRO A 309 24.07 -8.10 -5.60
C PRO A 309 23.04 -7.10 -5.11
N PHE A 310 23.31 -6.42 -4.00
CA PHE A 310 22.39 -5.47 -3.38
C PHE A 310 21.91 -4.39 -4.35
N ALA A 311 20.60 -4.18 -4.36
CA ALA A 311 19.96 -3.06 -5.05
C ALA A 311 18.68 -2.65 -4.30
N ALA A 312 18.52 -1.37 -4.05
CA ALA A 312 17.38 -0.80 -3.32
C ALA A 312 17.00 0.58 -3.89
N LEU A 313 15.75 0.94 -3.77
CA LEU A 313 15.21 2.24 -4.13
C LEU A 313 14.87 3.04 -2.88
N ALA A 314 15.45 4.24 -2.75
CA ALA A 314 15.06 5.20 -1.74
C ALA A 314 13.78 5.92 -2.20
N PHE A 315 12.64 5.63 -1.57
CA PHE A 315 11.35 6.15 -2.03
C PHE A 315 10.79 7.29 -1.20
N LYS A 316 11.35 7.51 0.01
CA LYS A 316 10.92 8.60 0.89
C LYS A 316 12.06 9.05 1.79
N VAL A 317 12.22 10.35 1.92
CA VAL A 317 13.12 10.98 2.91
C VAL A 317 12.26 11.83 3.83
N MET A 318 12.51 11.76 5.13
CA MET A 318 11.86 12.61 6.13
C MET A 318 12.85 13.04 7.20
N THR A 319 12.57 14.16 7.85
CA THR A 319 13.35 14.67 8.98
C THR A 319 12.63 14.34 10.28
N ASP A 320 13.27 13.52 11.10
CA ASP A 320 12.77 13.14 12.41
C ASP A 320 13.43 13.99 13.49
N PRO A 321 12.67 14.52 14.47
CA PRO A 321 13.25 15.38 15.51
C PRO A 321 14.26 14.71 16.42
N PHE A 322 14.21 13.37 16.55
CA PHE A 322 15.06 12.60 17.50
C PHE A 322 16.24 11.92 16.83
N VAL A 323 16.05 11.37 15.63
CA VAL A 323 17.10 10.61 14.93
C VAL A 323 17.68 11.32 13.72
N GLY A 324 17.11 12.48 13.36
CA GLY A 324 17.53 13.26 12.22
C GLY A 324 16.95 12.72 10.91
N ARG A 325 17.75 12.74 9.85
CA ARG A 325 17.31 12.33 8.52
C ARG A 325 17.09 10.82 8.44
N LEU A 326 15.87 10.43 8.08
CA LEU A 326 15.43 9.07 7.81
C LEU A 326 15.21 8.90 6.31
N THR A 327 15.83 7.88 5.73
CA THR A 327 15.62 7.50 4.33
C THR A 327 14.94 6.13 4.29
N PHE A 328 13.70 6.09 3.84
CA PHE A 328 12.95 4.85 3.61
C PHE A 328 13.37 4.26 2.28
N PHE A 329 13.65 2.98 2.27
CA PHE A 329 14.05 2.27 1.07
C PHE A 329 13.44 0.87 1.01
N ARG A 330 13.22 0.40 -0.20
CA ARG A 330 12.85 -0.99 -0.49
C ARG A 330 14.04 -1.71 -1.11
N VAL A 331 14.37 -2.88 -0.57
CA VAL A 331 15.39 -3.77 -1.14
C VAL A 331 14.75 -4.64 -2.22
N TYR A 332 15.27 -4.57 -3.43
CA TYR A 332 14.84 -5.38 -4.56
C TYR A 332 15.74 -6.57 -4.81
N ALA A 333 17.00 -6.50 -4.42
CA ALA A 333 17.96 -7.59 -4.57
C ALA A 333 19.00 -7.55 -3.46
N GLY A 334 19.49 -8.71 -3.07
CA GLY A 334 20.55 -8.85 -2.09
C GLY A 334 20.13 -8.49 -0.67
N ILE A 335 21.13 -8.29 0.16
CA ILE A 335 20.99 -7.89 1.56
C ILE A 335 21.86 -6.67 1.86
N VAL A 336 21.48 -5.91 2.86
CA VAL A 336 22.31 -4.82 3.39
C VAL A 336 22.45 -4.91 4.90
N GLU A 337 23.67 -4.75 5.40
CA GLU A 337 23.98 -4.82 6.82
C GLU A 337 24.22 -3.42 7.39
N LYS A 338 23.88 -3.25 8.68
CA LYS A 338 24.18 -2.06 9.44
C LYS A 338 25.69 -1.78 9.43
N GLY A 339 26.04 -0.54 9.12
CA GLY A 339 27.44 -0.08 9.07
C GLY A 339 28.16 -0.34 7.76
N SER A 340 27.57 -1.10 6.82
CA SER A 340 28.14 -1.35 5.49
C SER A 340 28.14 -0.09 4.62
N TYR A 341 28.89 -0.16 3.52
CA TYR A 341 28.90 0.90 2.51
C TYR A 341 28.12 0.46 1.27
N VAL A 342 27.43 1.41 0.67
CA VAL A 342 26.68 1.24 -0.57
C VAL A 342 27.00 2.37 -1.53
N LEU A 343 26.79 2.14 -2.82
CA LEU A 343 26.87 3.15 -3.85
C LEU A 343 25.48 3.75 -4.09
N ASN A 344 25.33 5.06 -3.94
CA ASN A 344 24.23 5.80 -4.54
C ASN A 344 24.58 5.96 -6.03
N SER A 345 24.06 5.07 -6.86
CA SER A 345 24.40 5.00 -8.29
C SER A 345 23.81 6.15 -9.09
N THR A 346 22.71 6.73 -8.65
CA THR A 346 22.08 7.90 -9.27
C THR A 346 23.01 9.14 -9.20
N LYS A 347 23.73 9.30 -8.08
CA LYS A 347 24.63 10.43 -7.82
C LYS A 347 26.12 10.09 -7.91
N GLY A 348 26.44 8.81 -8.07
CA GLY A 348 27.84 8.34 -8.11
C GLY A 348 28.59 8.51 -6.78
N LYS A 349 27.88 8.52 -5.65
CA LYS A 349 28.46 8.76 -4.32
C LYS A 349 28.36 7.52 -3.43
N LYS A 350 29.43 7.29 -2.67
CA LYS A 350 29.46 6.23 -1.66
C LYS A 350 28.85 6.72 -0.36
N GLU A 351 27.93 5.94 0.19
CA GLU A 351 27.24 6.24 1.44
C GLU A 351 27.37 5.11 2.46
N ARG A 352 27.27 5.43 3.73
CA ARG A 352 27.31 4.44 4.80
C ARG A 352 25.91 4.20 5.34
N MET A 353 25.49 2.94 5.36
CA MET A 353 24.26 2.48 6.01
C MET A 353 24.46 2.48 7.53
N GLY A 354 24.19 3.62 8.18
CA GLY A 354 24.43 3.81 9.60
C GLY A 354 23.62 2.88 10.47
N ARG A 355 22.50 3.36 11.01
CA ARG A 355 21.48 2.52 11.69
C ARG A 355 20.41 2.13 10.70
N LEU A 356 19.97 0.88 10.79
CA LEU A 356 18.83 0.35 10.04
C LEU A 356 17.65 0.18 10.99
N LEU A 357 16.47 0.61 10.57
CA LEU A 357 15.28 0.61 11.39
C LEU A 357 14.13 -0.11 10.67
N GLN A 358 13.50 -1.04 11.38
CA GLN A 358 12.17 -1.53 11.03
C GLN A 358 11.15 -0.55 11.60
N MET A 359 10.22 -0.12 10.76
CA MET A 359 9.18 0.81 11.16
C MET A 359 7.89 0.08 11.52
N HIS A 360 7.26 0.52 12.61
CA HIS A 360 5.94 0.11 13.05
C HIS A 360 5.14 1.38 13.33
N ALA A 361 4.68 2.04 12.26
CA ALA A 361 4.14 3.39 12.28
C ALA A 361 5.12 4.39 12.94
N ASN A 362 4.84 4.87 14.15
CA ASN A 362 5.70 5.77 14.91
C ASN A 362 6.75 5.07 15.80
N LYS A 363 6.65 3.74 15.97
CA LYS A 363 7.63 2.96 16.73
C LYS A 363 8.76 2.49 15.82
N ARG A 364 9.97 2.43 16.35
CA ARG A 364 11.19 2.07 15.62
C ARG A 364 11.90 0.95 16.32
N GLU A 365 12.20 -0.11 15.58
CA GLU A 365 13.03 -1.21 16.05
C GLU A 365 14.35 -1.19 15.26
N GLU A 366 15.47 -1.15 15.96
CA GLU A 366 16.79 -1.22 15.32
C GLU A 366 17.06 -2.66 14.88
N ILE A 367 17.47 -2.80 13.62
CA ILE A 367 17.77 -4.08 12.99
C ILE A 367 19.19 -4.08 12.43
N ASP A 368 19.82 -5.25 12.36
CA ASP A 368 21.20 -5.36 11.89
C ASP A 368 21.29 -5.63 10.37
N VAL A 369 20.25 -6.23 9.79
CA VAL A 369 20.21 -6.66 8.39
C VAL A 369 18.83 -6.39 7.79
N VAL A 370 18.81 -5.91 6.55
CA VAL A 370 17.61 -5.81 5.71
C VAL A 370 17.77 -6.75 4.51
N TYR A 371 16.76 -7.55 4.25
CA TYR A 371 16.77 -8.58 3.23
C TYR A 371 16.03 -8.13 1.95
N CYS A 372 16.24 -8.86 0.86
CA CYS A 372 15.48 -8.69 -0.38
C CYS A 372 13.96 -8.67 -0.11
N GLY A 373 13.21 -7.80 -0.77
CA GLY A 373 11.76 -7.64 -0.59
C GLY A 373 11.35 -6.85 0.65
N ASP A 374 12.26 -6.53 1.56
CA ASP A 374 11.95 -5.78 2.78
C ASP A 374 11.88 -4.27 2.52
N ILE A 375 11.05 -3.61 3.33
CA ILE A 375 10.96 -2.16 3.45
C ILE A 375 11.50 -1.76 4.81
N ALA A 376 12.48 -0.84 4.82
CA ALA A 376 13.14 -0.37 6.03
C ALA A 376 13.52 1.11 5.93
N ALA A 377 14.01 1.68 7.01
CA ALA A 377 14.57 3.02 7.02
C ALA A 377 16.05 3.02 7.44
N ALA A 378 16.86 3.86 6.81
CA ALA A 378 18.25 4.10 7.18
C ALA A 378 18.42 5.50 7.78
N VAL A 379 19.24 5.60 8.83
CA VAL A 379 19.63 6.86 9.45
C VAL A 379 21.02 7.26 8.96
N GLY A 380 21.16 8.52 8.55
CA GLY A 380 22.47 9.11 8.31
C GLY A 380 22.97 9.04 6.88
N LEU A 381 22.14 8.67 5.92
CA LEU A 381 22.42 8.88 4.50
C LEU A 381 22.41 10.39 4.21
N LYS A 382 23.54 10.94 3.73
CA LYS A 382 23.72 12.39 3.62
C LYS A 382 23.28 12.94 2.26
N ASP A 383 23.63 12.21 1.21
CA ASP A 383 23.45 12.64 -0.17
C ASP A 383 22.23 12.00 -0.85
N THR A 384 21.68 10.92 -0.28
CA THR A 384 20.54 10.19 -0.85
C THR A 384 19.25 11.00 -0.76
N THR A 385 18.55 11.15 -1.86
CA THR A 385 17.22 11.79 -1.95
C THR A 385 16.18 10.80 -2.46
N THR A 386 14.91 11.18 -2.43
CA THR A 386 13.82 10.37 -2.95
C THR A 386 14.02 10.07 -4.45
N GLY A 387 13.90 8.81 -4.84
CA GLY A 387 14.11 8.32 -6.20
C GLY A 387 15.55 7.83 -6.48
N ASP A 388 16.48 8.00 -5.54
CA ASP A 388 17.85 7.50 -5.72
C ASP A 388 17.94 5.99 -5.55
N THR A 389 18.79 5.37 -6.34
CA THR A 389 19.14 3.95 -6.24
C THR A 389 20.37 3.75 -5.36
N LEU A 390 20.26 2.82 -4.41
CA LEU A 390 21.36 2.35 -3.58
C LEU A 390 21.74 0.93 -4.02
N CYS A 391 22.99 0.65 -4.30
CA CYS A 391 23.41 -0.66 -4.79
C CYS A 391 24.82 -1.06 -4.30
N ALA A 392 25.20 -2.29 -4.60
CA ALA A 392 26.55 -2.78 -4.37
C ALA A 392 27.54 -2.05 -5.29
N GLU A 393 28.75 -1.72 -4.77
CA GLU A 393 29.76 -0.95 -5.52
C GLU A 393 30.32 -1.71 -6.72
N ASP A 394 30.44 -3.03 -6.60
CA ASP A 394 30.98 -3.94 -7.61
C ASP A 394 29.96 -4.36 -8.69
N ALA A 395 28.69 -4.08 -8.44
CA ALA A 395 27.60 -4.39 -9.36
C ALA A 395 26.62 -3.21 -9.46
N PRO A 396 27.02 -2.08 -10.05
CA PRO A 396 26.20 -0.88 -10.09
C PRO A 396 24.98 -1.08 -11.01
N ILE A 397 23.84 -0.52 -10.59
CA ILE A 397 22.59 -0.45 -11.33
C ILE A 397 21.87 0.85 -10.95
N VAL A 398 21.16 1.45 -11.88
CA VAL A 398 20.18 2.50 -11.63
C VAL A 398 18.82 1.91 -11.90
N LEU A 399 18.00 1.75 -10.87
CA LEU A 399 16.61 1.35 -11.01
C LEU A 399 15.82 2.47 -11.70
N GLU A 400 14.71 2.13 -12.29
CA GLU A 400 13.86 3.11 -12.96
C GLU A 400 13.61 4.34 -12.09
N LYS A 401 13.85 5.53 -12.65
CA LYS A 401 13.70 6.79 -11.93
C LYS A 401 12.22 7.11 -11.74
N MET A 402 11.90 7.63 -10.56
CA MET A 402 10.60 8.26 -10.33
C MET A 402 10.56 9.58 -11.09
N GLU A 403 9.57 9.75 -11.93
CA GLU A 403 9.29 11.03 -12.57
C GLU A 403 8.37 11.86 -11.68
N PHE A 404 8.82 13.05 -11.34
CA PHE A 404 8.03 13.98 -10.55
C PHE A 404 7.52 15.11 -11.44
N PRO A 405 6.23 15.48 -11.33
CA PRO A 405 5.69 16.61 -12.08
C PRO A 405 6.39 17.91 -11.65
N GLU A 406 6.60 18.81 -12.63
CA GLU A 406 7.12 20.13 -12.29
C GLU A 406 6.09 20.95 -11.52
N PRO A 407 6.55 21.79 -10.55
CA PRO A 407 5.67 22.71 -9.83
C PRO A 407 4.97 23.67 -10.79
N VAL A 408 3.67 23.88 -10.60
CA VAL A 408 2.86 24.78 -11.44
C VAL A 408 2.49 26.10 -10.75
N ILE A 409 2.68 26.20 -9.44
CA ILE A 409 2.39 27.38 -8.65
C ILE A 409 3.63 27.77 -7.85
N SER A 410 3.95 29.05 -7.82
CA SER A 410 4.96 29.64 -6.94
C SER A 410 4.31 30.63 -5.96
N VAL A 411 4.81 30.64 -4.73
CA VAL A 411 4.36 31.55 -3.68
C VAL A 411 5.58 32.26 -3.09
N ALA A 412 5.54 33.57 -3.04
CA ALA A 412 6.56 34.35 -2.33
C ALA A 412 6.36 34.26 -0.82
N VAL A 413 7.42 34.04 -0.08
CA VAL A 413 7.40 33.91 1.39
C VAL A 413 8.44 34.84 2.00
N GLU A 414 7.99 35.69 2.90
CA GLU A 414 8.84 36.61 3.64
C GLU A 414 8.87 36.28 5.14
N PRO A 415 10.04 36.33 5.80
CA PRO A 415 10.12 36.20 7.24
C PRO A 415 9.56 37.46 7.94
N LYS A 416 8.79 37.29 9.01
CA LYS A 416 8.27 38.40 9.81
C LYS A 416 9.35 39.17 10.54
N THR A 417 10.46 38.52 10.89
CA THR A 417 11.61 39.14 11.57
C THR A 417 12.92 38.59 11.02
N LYS A 418 14.03 39.35 11.21
CA LYS A 418 15.37 38.85 10.84
C LYS A 418 15.78 37.55 11.55
N ALA A 419 15.29 37.34 12.79
CA ALA A 419 15.55 36.10 13.53
C ALA A 419 14.80 34.89 12.94
N ASP A 420 13.70 35.13 12.26
CA ASP A 420 12.92 34.07 11.59
C ASP A 420 13.49 33.70 10.22
N GLN A 421 14.32 34.56 9.62
CA GLN A 421 14.93 34.33 8.30
C GLN A 421 15.82 33.06 8.29
N GLU A 422 16.65 32.90 9.30
CA GLU A 422 17.51 31.70 9.42
C GLU A 422 16.70 30.45 9.65
N LYS A 423 15.68 30.50 10.52
CA LYS A 423 14.77 29.38 10.78
C LYS A 423 13.97 29.00 9.54
N MET A 424 13.49 29.99 8.80
CA MET A 424 12.77 29.79 7.55
C MET A 424 13.65 29.12 6.52
N GLY A 425 14.90 29.59 6.31
CA GLY A 425 15.86 28.96 5.39
C GLY A 425 16.12 27.49 5.73
N ILE A 426 16.28 27.16 7.01
CA ILE A 426 16.45 25.78 7.46
C ILE A 426 15.19 24.95 7.19
N ALA A 427 14.01 25.50 7.46
CA ALA A 427 12.73 24.80 7.24
C ALA A 427 12.49 24.53 5.76
N LEU A 428 12.72 25.52 4.89
CA LEU A 428 12.58 25.41 3.45
C LEU A 428 13.56 24.38 2.85
N SER A 429 14.81 24.39 3.34
CA SER A 429 15.81 23.40 2.93
C SER A 429 15.38 21.97 3.28
N LYS A 430 14.82 21.75 4.48
CA LYS A 430 14.29 20.45 4.89
C LYS A 430 13.11 20.01 4.01
N LEU A 431 12.16 20.90 3.74
CA LEU A 431 11.05 20.61 2.85
C LEU A 431 11.52 20.23 1.44
N ALA A 432 12.52 20.91 0.90
CA ALA A 432 13.11 20.58 -0.41
C ALA A 432 13.85 19.22 -0.42
N GLU A 433 14.36 18.78 0.74
CA GLU A 433 14.94 17.44 0.88
C GLU A 433 13.88 16.34 0.95
N GLU A 434 12.74 16.64 1.58
CA GLU A 434 11.64 15.69 1.79
C GLU A 434 10.75 15.55 0.55
N ASP A 435 10.48 16.66 -0.15
CA ASP A 435 9.63 16.69 -1.34
C ASP A 435 10.43 17.11 -2.59
N PRO A 436 10.67 16.20 -3.55
CA PRO A 436 11.40 16.50 -4.78
C PRO A 436 10.66 17.45 -5.72
N THR A 437 9.35 17.69 -5.51
CA THR A 437 8.57 18.67 -6.26
C THR A 437 8.68 20.07 -5.65
N PHE A 438 9.13 20.17 -4.41
CA PHE A 438 9.30 21.44 -3.70
C PHE A 438 10.62 22.10 -4.10
N ARG A 439 10.55 23.22 -4.82
CA ARG A 439 11.72 23.98 -5.24
C ARG A 439 11.74 25.33 -4.54
N VAL A 440 12.91 25.73 -4.06
CA VAL A 440 13.14 27.02 -3.41
C VAL A 440 14.13 27.80 -4.24
N ARG A 441 13.81 29.03 -4.58
CA ARG A 441 14.73 29.98 -5.21
C ARG A 441 14.61 31.32 -4.52
N THR A 442 15.67 32.10 -4.59
CA THR A 442 15.65 33.49 -4.15
C THR A 442 15.37 34.36 -5.36
N ASP A 443 14.44 35.30 -5.24
CA ASP A 443 14.20 36.28 -6.27
C ASP A 443 15.39 37.26 -6.33
N GLU A 444 15.96 37.45 -7.52
CA GLU A 444 17.17 38.29 -7.71
C GLU A 444 16.86 39.79 -7.59
N GLU A 445 15.62 40.20 -7.85
CA GLU A 445 15.21 41.63 -7.81
C GLU A 445 14.80 42.08 -6.42
N SER A 446 14.01 41.26 -5.71
CA SER A 446 13.49 41.58 -4.38
C SER A 446 14.37 41.09 -3.24
N GLN A 447 15.30 40.16 -3.48
CA GLN A 447 16.03 39.36 -2.49
C GLN A 447 15.11 38.53 -1.56
N GLU A 448 13.87 38.34 -1.97
CA GLU A 448 12.88 37.54 -1.29
C GLU A 448 12.96 36.09 -1.74
N TRP A 449 12.54 35.16 -0.87
CA TRP A 449 12.48 33.76 -1.21
C TRP A 449 11.20 33.46 -1.99
N GLU A 450 11.31 33.13 -3.28
CA GLU A 450 10.22 32.51 -4.04
C GLU A 450 10.16 31.02 -3.77
N ASN A 451 9.07 30.56 -3.20
CA ASN A 451 8.74 29.16 -3.06
C ASN A 451 7.95 28.70 -4.28
N CYS A 452 8.53 27.82 -5.08
CA CYS A 452 7.75 27.04 -6.02
C CYS A 452 7.16 25.87 -5.25
N THR A 453 5.93 25.99 -4.84
CA THR A 453 5.24 24.99 -4.04
C THR A 453 4.02 24.44 -4.74
N TRP A 454 3.85 23.17 -4.54
CA TRP A 454 2.61 22.42 -4.52
C TRP A 454 1.73 22.44 -5.77
N LYS A 455 1.58 21.29 -6.32
CA LYS A 455 0.39 20.93 -7.04
C LYS A 455 -0.71 20.68 -6.02
N SER A 456 -1.40 21.74 -5.59
CA SER A 456 -2.77 21.62 -5.12
C SER A 456 -3.67 21.97 -6.30
N LEU A 457 -4.14 20.98 -7.00
CA LEU A 457 -5.36 21.01 -7.82
C LEU A 457 -5.78 19.55 -8.04
#